data_65632c1bb026adc674f77faa7d0cb0e0
#
_entry.id   65632c1bb026adc674f77faa7d0cb0e0
#
_cell.length_a   1.000
_cell.length_b   1.000
_cell.length_c   1.000
_cell.angle_alpha   90.00
_cell.angle_beta   90.00
_cell.angle_gamma   90.00
#
_symmetry.space_group_name_H-M   'P 1'
#
loop_
_entity.id
_entity.type
_entity.pdbx_description
1 polymer ?
#
loop_
_entity_poly.entity_id
_entity_poly.type
_entity_poly.pdbx_seq_one_letter_code
_entity_poly.pdbx_strand_id
1 'polypeptide(L)'
;MLTCSVHPLPYRANPADYFAIIRHAPGAVLLDSGRPTADRGRHDLLSAWPLEQLAVLPDESGSDFLQRLRDNLTRLGEASVPLDLPFAGGLIGYLSYDFGRHLEQLPSVARDDLHLPDARFGLYAWALISDHQLATSQLVFHPTLADSERQRLIELFSGTTSDEIEPFRLTAPMSPDLSADEYRQALERIQQYIQAGDCYQVNFAQRFRAECQGDPWAAYCALRAACPTPFSGFQSLPEGGAVLSLSPERFVKVSQGLVETRPIKGTRPRGQTAAEDAANAAELLASPKDRAENLMIVDL
;
A
#
# COMPACT_ATOMS: atom_id res chain seq x y z
N MET A 1 13.32 17.01 21.94
CA MET A 1 12.68 16.41 20.76
C MET A 1 12.00 17.52 20.02
N LEU A 2 12.25 17.67 18.72
CA LEU A 2 11.58 18.68 17.87
C LEU A 2 10.10 18.29 17.72
N THR A 3 9.21 19.28 17.55
CA THR A 3 7.77 19.03 17.40
C THR A 3 7.30 19.46 16.02
N CYS A 4 6.57 18.59 15.33
CA CYS A 4 5.93 18.91 14.06
C CYS A 4 4.91 20.05 14.24
N SER A 5 4.84 20.96 13.29
CA SER A 5 3.73 21.90 13.19
C SER A 5 2.58 21.30 12.42
N VAL A 6 1.36 21.73 12.75
CA VAL A 6 0.13 21.22 12.17
C VAL A 6 -0.70 22.40 11.67
N HIS A 7 -1.28 22.29 10.49
CA HIS A 7 -2.20 23.26 9.94
C HIS A 7 -3.53 22.57 9.58
N PRO A 8 -4.66 22.99 10.18
CA PRO A 8 -5.95 22.38 9.92
C PRO A 8 -6.46 22.72 8.51
N LEU A 9 -7.11 21.74 7.89
CA LEU A 9 -7.81 21.89 6.61
C LEU A 9 -9.27 21.46 6.77
N PRO A 10 -10.18 21.87 5.88
CA PRO A 10 -11.54 21.34 5.84
C PRO A 10 -11.51 19.81 5.73
N TYR A 11 -12.31 19.11 6.55
CA TYR A 11 -12.41 17.66 6.43
C TYR A 11 -13.08 17.26 5.11
N ARG A 12 -12.45 16.32 4.38
CA ARG A 12 -13.02 15.66 3.21
C ARG A 12 -13.03 14.15 3.47
N ALA A 13 -14.23 13.57 3.38
CA ALA A 13 -14.40 12.13 3.63
C ALA A 13 -13.73 11.27 2.57
N ASN A 14 -13.55 11.80 1.35
CA ASN A 14 -12.86 11.13 0.25
C ASN A 14 -11.45 11.72 0.10
N PRO A 15 -10.37 10.96 0.42
CA PRO A 15 -8.99 11.45 0.29
C PRO A 15 -8.62 11.77 -1.16
N ALA A 16 -9.32 11.19 -2.15
CA ALA A 16 -9.11 11.46 -3.56
C ALA A 16 -9.26 12.95 -3.90
N ASP A 17 -10.13 13.69 -3.17
CA ASP A 17 -10.35 15.11 -3.39
C ASP A 17 -9.13 15.97 -3.04
N TYR A 18 -8.30 15.52 -2.10
CA TYR A 18 -7.04 16.15 -1.77
C TYR A 18 -5.90 15.63 -2.64
N PHE A 19 -5.88 14.32 -2.93
CA PHE A 19 -4.80 13.75 -3.73
C PHE A 19 -4.82 14.25 -5.17
N ALA A 20 -5.98 14.53 -5.73
CA ALA A 20 -6.12 15.13 -7.06
C ALA A 20 -5.27 16.41 -7.24
N ILE A 21 -5.04 17.16 -6.17
CA ILE A 21 -4.24 18.40 -6.17
C ILE A 21 -2.76 18.13 -6.47
N ILE A 22 -2.26 16.97 -6.03
CA ILE A 22 -0.82 16.64 -6.08
C ILE A 22 -0.51 15.39 -6.90
N ARG A 23 -1.49 14.74 -7.53
CA ARG A 23 -1.31 13.45 -8.21
C ARG A 23 -0.21 13.42 -9.27
N HIS A 24 0.07 14.58 -9.90
CA HIS A 24 1.13 14.74 -10.88
C HIS A 24 2.46 15.24 -10.29
N ALA A 25 2.50 15.47 -8.98
CA ALA A 25 3.71 15.93 -8.32
C ALA A 25 4.75 14.80 -8.24
N PRO A 26 6.05 15.11 -8.32
CA PRO A 26 7.10 14.14 -8.12
C PRO A 26 6.94 13.37 -6.81
N GLY A 27 6.93 12.02 -6.90
CA GLY A 27 6.79 11.14 -5.74
C GLY A 27 5.44 11.25 -5.03
N ALA A 28 4.37 11.65 -5.74
CA ALA A 28 3.03 11.66 -5.15
C ALA A 28 2.63 10.27 -4.65
N VAL A 29 2.19 10.20 -3.41
CA VAL A 29 1.81 8.96 -2.74
C VAL A 29 0.55 9.17 -1.90
N LEU A 30 -0.36 8.18 -1.96
CA LEU A 30 -1.54 8.09 -1.12
C LEU A 30 -1.56 6.72 -0.44
N LEU A 31 -1.70 6.71 0.88
CA LEU A 31 -2.07 5.55 1.67
C LEU A 31 -3.52 5.74 2.08
N ASP A 32 -4.38 4.85 1.65
CA ASP A 32 -5.83 5.02 1.59
C ASP A 32 -6.53 3.93 2.41
N SER A 33 -7.42 4.34 3.27
CA SER A 33 -8.23 3.44 4.11
C SER A 33 -9.54 2.99 3.44
N GLY A 34 -9.78 3.37 2.18
CA GLY A 34 -10.99 3.04 1.42
C GLY A 34 -12.25 3.82 1.83
N ARG A 35 -12.10 4.86 2.67
CA ARG A 35 -13.22 5.73 3.07
C ARG A 35 -13.70 6.62 1.90
N PRO A 36 -14.98 6.98 1.84
CA PRO A 36 -16.06 6.70 2.82
C PRO A 36 -16.71 5.33 2.67
N THR A 37 -16.36 4.54 1.65
CA THR A 37 -17.06 3.29 1.32
C THR A 37 -16.69 2.15 2.26
N ALA A 38 -15.41 2.06 2.66
CA ALA A 38 -14.98 1.05 3.64
C ALA A 38 -15.43 1.42 5.06
N ASP A 39 -15.89 0.43 5.83
CA ASP A 39 -16.26 0.61 7.22
C ASP A 39 -15.06 0.67 8.18
N ARG A 40 -13.91 0.19 7.74
CA ARG A 40 -12.67 0.06 8.53
C ARG A 40 -11.61 1.00 7.99
N GLY A 41 -10.67 1.35 8.89
CA GLY A 41 -9.61 2.31 8.59
C GLY A 41 -9.92 3.68 9.19
N ARG A 42 -8.90 4.24 9.86
CA ARG A 42 -9.03 5.51 10.58
C ARG A 42 -8.39 6.66 9.81
N HIS A 43 -7.22 6.43 9.23
CA HIS A 43 -6.44 7.50 8.64
C HIS A 43 -6.19 7.25 7.16
N ASP A 44 -6.30 8.34 6.39
CA ASP A 44 -5.66 8.45 5.08
C ASP A 44 -4.46 9.37 5.21
N LEU A 45 -3.42 9.08 4.42
CA LEU A 45 -2.19 9.86 4.39
C LEU A 45 -1.77 10.08 2.94
N LEU A 46 -1.47 11.33 2.59
CA LEU A 46 -0.90 11.65 1.29
C LEU A 46 0.28 12.60 1.43
N SER A 47 1.22 12.50 0.50
CA SER A 47 2.39 13.36 0.40
C SER A 47 2.92 13.42 -1.03
N ALA A 48 3.86 14.33 -1.27
CA ALA A 48 4.60 14.47 -2.52
C ALA A 48 5.90 15.25 -2.28
N TRP A 49 6.71 15.42 -3.33
CA TRP A 49 8.00 16.14 -3.29
C TRP A 49 8.89 15.61 -2.16
N PRO A 50 9.28 14.31 -2.21
CA PRO A 50 10.19 13.77 -1.21
C PRO A 50 11.51 14.53 -1.21
N LEU A 51 12.11 14.67 -0.03
CA LEU A 51 13.45 15.26 0.14
C LEU A 51 14.51 14.42 -0.60
N GLU A 52 14.29 13.11 -0.69
CA GLU A 52 15.15 12.18 -1.39
C GLU A 52 14.32 10.98 -1.88
N GLN A 53 14.68 10.45 -3.05
CA GLN A 53 14.18 9.19 -3.56
C GLN A 53 15.26 8.11 -3.47
N LEU A 54 14.94 6.99 -2.89
CA LEU A 54 15.83 5.89 -2.58
C LEU A 54 15.32 4.62 -3.26
N ALA A 55 16.03 4.15 -4.27
CA ALA A 55 15.79 2.85 -4.88
C ALA A 55 16.97 1.91 -4.56
N VAL A 56 16.68 0.62 -4.38
CA VAL A 56 17.75 -0.37 -4.25
C VAL A 56 18.49 -0.48 -5.58
N LEU A 57 19.82 -0.58 -5.51
CA LEU A 57 20.66 -0.76 -6.69
C LEU A 57 20.77 -2.26 -7.03
N PRO A 58 21.03 -2.62 -8.30
CA PRO A 58 21.06 -4.03 -8.71
C PRO A 58 22.04 -4.90 -7.91
N ASP A 59 23.21 -4.35 -7.57
CA ASP A 59 24.27 -5.08 -6.83
C ASP A 59 24.33 -4.71 -5.33
N GLU A 60 23.35 -3.95 -4.83
CA GLU A 60 23.30 -3.54 -3.42
C GLU A 60 22.68 -4.68 -2.58
N SER A 61 23.35 -5.04 -1.47
CA SER A 61 22.77 -5.99 -0.53
C SER A 61 21.54 -5.40 0.15
N GLY A 62 20.55 -6.24 0.52
CA GLY A 62 19.38 -5.78 1.26
C GLY A 62 19.74 -5.14 2.59
N SER A 63 20.80 -5.62 3.26
CA SER A 63 21.30 -5.03 4.51
C SER A 63 21.85 -3.62 4.30
N ASP A 64 22.62 -3.38 3.23
CA ASP A 64 23.17 -2.06 2.92
C ASP A 64 22.06 -1.08 2.52
N PHE A 65 21.10 -1.53 1.72
CA PHE A 65 19.92 -0.73 1.40
C PHE A 65 19.12 -0.35 2.64
N LEU A 66 18.82 -1.30 3.51
CA LEU A 66 18.12 -1.03 4.77
C LEU A 66 18.91 -0.11 5.69
N GLN A 67 20.26 -0.21 5.69
CA GLN A 67 21.09 0.72 6.44
C GLN A 67 21.01 2.13 5.85
N ARG A 68 21.04 2.26 4.54
CA ARG A 68 20.88 3.55 3.84
C ARG A 68 19.51 4.20 4.14
N LEU A 69 18.44 3.41 4.28
CA LEU A 69 17.13 3.91 4.73
C LEU A 69 17.21 4.45 6.18
N ARG A 70 17.88 3.73 7.11
CA ARG A 70 18.07 4.16 8.50
C ARG A 70 18.89 5.44 8.59
N ASP A 71 19.96 5.56 7.80
CA ASP A 71 20.82 6.75 7.76
C ASP A 71 20.03 7.98 7.30
N ASN A 72 19.12 7.81 6.33
CA ASN A 72 18.22 8.86 5.86
C ASN A 72 17.20 9.27 6.92
N LEU A 73 16.62 8.33 7.66
CA LEU A 73 15.77 8.62 8.81
C LEU A 73 16.52 9.34 9.93
N THR A 74 17.76 8.93 10.21
CA THR A 74 18.62 9.58 11.20
C THR A 74 18.95 11.02 10.80
N ARG A 75 19.20 11.26 9.49
CA ARG A 75 19.43 12.60 8.96
C ARG A 75 18.19 13.49 9.00
N LEU A 76 17.01 12.94 8.76
CA LEU A 76 15.75 13.65 8.96
C LEU A 76 15.58 14.08 10.41
N GLY A 77 15.93 13.20 11.34
CA GLY A 77 15.83 13.40 12.78
C GLY A 77 14.46 13.02 13.33
N GLU A 78 14.43 12.79 14.64
CA GLU A 78 13.19 12.46 15.35
C GLU A 78 12.37 13.71 15.64
N ALA A 79 11.07 13.65 15.35
CA ALA A 79 10.12 14.68 15.71
C ALA A 79 8.87 14.05 16.35
N SER A 80 8.33 14.72 17.37
CA SER A 80 7.03 14.36 17.94
C SER A 80 5.90 14.97 17.12
N VAL A 81 4.79 14.29 17.01
CA VAL A 81 3.56 14.79 16.41
C VAL A 81 2.61 15.22 17.51
N PRO A 82 2.06 16.43 17.46
CA PRO A 82 0.93 16.77 18.34
C PRO A 82 -0.27 15.92 17.94
N LEU A 83 -1.08 15.52 18.92
CA LEU A 83 -2.22 14.63 18.71
C LEU A 83 -1.78 13.18 18.38
N ASP A 84 -2.74 12.29 18.26
CA ASP A 84 -2.52 10.87 17.93
C ASP A 84 -2.46 10.68 16.39
N LEU A 85 -1.50 11.36 15.73
CA LEU A 85 -1.31 11.28 14.29
C LEU A 85 -0.29 10.19 13.94
N PRO A 86 -0.51 9.45 12.83
CA PRO A 86 0.31 8.28 12.51
C PRO A 86 1.65 8.60 11.85
N PHE A 87 1.94 9.85 11.50
CA PHE A 87 3.11 10.21 10.72
C PHE A 87 3.66 11.59 11.07
N ALA A 88 4.96 11.66 11.32
CA ALA A 88 5.71 12.87 11.67
C ALA A 88 6.74 13.30 10.61
N GLY A 89 6.78 12.59 9.49
CA GLY A 89 7.85 12.57 8.51
C GLY A 89 8.53 11.21 8.51
N GLY A 90 9.11 10.82 7.38
CA GLY A 90 9.76 9.52 7.24
C GLY A 90 9.67 8.96 5.83
N LEU A 91 9.82 7.65 5.73
CA LEU A 91 9.88 6.92 4.48
C LEU A 91 8.50 6.35 4.12
N ILE A 92 8.08 6.54 2.85
CA ILE A 92 6.92 5.89 2.26
C ILE A 92 7.36 5.29 0.92
N GLY A 93 6.99 4.03 0.66
CA GLY A 93 7.37 3.36 -0.56
C GLY A 93 6.96 1.90 -0.58
N TYR A 94 7.66 1.09 -1.37
CA TYR A 94 7.40 -0.34 -1.50
C TYR A 94 8.69 -1.18 -1.45
N LEU A 95 8.50 -2.42 -1.03
CA LEU A 95 9.41 -3.55 -1.25
C LEU A 95 8.68 -4.53 -2.16
N SER A 96 9.31 -4.93 -3.27
CA SER A 96 8.79 -6.00 -4.13
C SER A 96 8.96 -7.36 -3.47
N TYR A 97 8.28 -8.38 -4.00
CA TYR A 97 8.54 -9.76 -3.59
C TYR A 97 10.00 -10.17 -3.84
N ASP A 98 10.56 -9.72 -4.95
CA ASP A 98 11.93 -10.04 -5.36
C ASP A 98 13.01 -9.29 -4.54
N PHE A 99 12.65 -8.32 -3.70
CA PHE A 99 13.58 -7.73 -2.73
C PHE A 99 14.19 -8.79 -1.80
N GLY A 100 13.50 -9.91 -1.59
CA GLY A 100 14.04 -11.05 -0.88
C GLY A 100 15.37 -11.58 -1.44
N ARG A 101 15.65 -11.38 -2.74
CA ARG A 101 16.91 -11.76 -3.40
C ARG A 101 18.11 -10.90 -2.98
N HIS A 102 17.86 -9.70 -2.50
CA HIS A 102 18.89 -8.84 -1.91
C HIS A 102 19.23 -9.23 -0.47
N LEU A 103 18.37 -10.06 0.19
CA LEU A 103 18.57 -10.54 1.55
C LEU A 103 19.08 -11.98 1.60
N GLU A 104 18.60 -12.83 0.68
CA GLU A 104 18.86 -14.26 0.64
C GLU A 104 19.33 -14.69 -0.75
N GLN A 105 20.11 -15.76 -0.80
CA GLN A 105 20.52 -16.39 -2.08
C GLN A 105 19.35 -17.23 -2.63
N LEU A 106 18.51 -16.61 -3.42
CA LEU A 106 17.35 -17.25 -4.04
C LEU A 106 17.57 -17.43 -5.56
N PRO A 107 17.09 -18.52 -6.17
CA PRO A 107 17.13 -18.70 -7.62
C PRO A 107 16.38 -17.58 -8.35
N SER A 108 16.99 -17.02 -9.39
CA SER A 108 16.35 -16.01 -10.26
C SER A 108 16.05 -16.64 -11.62
N VAL A 109 14.85 -17.18 -11.77
CA VAL A 109 14.39 -17.83 -13.02
C VAL A 109 13.33 -17.00 -13.76
N ALA A 110 12.66 -16.09 -13.07
CA ALA A 110 11.67 -15.21 -13.67
C ALA A 110 12.38 -14.07 -14.46
N ARG A 111 11.77 -13.70 -15.59
CA ARG A 111 12.24 -12.56 -16.38
C ARG A 111 11.75 -11.27 -15.74
N ASP A 112 12.66 -10.33 -15.50
CA ASP A 112 12.29 -8.95 -15.22
C ASP A 112 11.90 -8.25 -16.53
N ASP A 113 10.63 -7.92 -16.66
CA ASP A 113 10.05 -7.23 -17.81
C ASP A 113 9.33 -5.93 -17.42
N LEU A 114 9.29 -5.60 -16.14
CA LEU A 114 8.78 -4.33 -15.64
C LEU A 114 9.88 -3.30 -15.45
N HIS A 115 11.10 -3.74 -15.25
CA HIS A 115 12.30 -2.90 -15.02
C HIS A 115 12.09 -1.90 -13.88
N LEU A 116 11.33 -2.29 -12.87
CA LEU A 116 11.12 -1.51 -11.65
C LEU A 116 12.15 -1.93 -10.59
N PRO A 117 12.69 -1.00 -9.81
CA PRO A 117 13.53 -1.36 -8.66
C PRO A 117 12.80 -2.28 -7.70
N ASP A 118 13.50 -3.27 -7.12
CA ASP A 118 12.93 -4.19 -6.13
C ASP A 118 12.51 -3.50 -4.83
N ALA A 119 13.03 -2.31 -4.59
CA ALA A 119 12.59 -1.46 -3.49
C ALA A 119 12.70 0.01 -3.89
N ARG A 120 11.70 0.81 -3.51
CA ARG A 120 11.71 2.26 -3.72
C ARG A 120 10.99 2.97 -2.59
N PHE A 121 11.64 4.00 -2.04
CA PHE A 121 11.10 4.85 -0.99
C PHE A 121 11.33 6.32 -1.31
N GLY A 122 10.38 7.16 -0.91
CA GLY A 122 10.58 8.60 -0.77
C GLY A 122 10.75 8.97 0.70
N LEU A 123 11.65 9.91 1.00
CA LEU A 123 11.79 10.52 2.32
C LEU A 123 10.96 11.79 2.37
N TYR A 124 9.89 11.81 3.16
CA TYR A 124 8.93 12.91 3.22
C TYR A 124 9.05 13.68 4.54
N ALA A 125 9.05 15.02 4.43
CA ALA A 125 9.05 15.92 5.58
C ALA A 125 7.67 16.56 5.83
N TRP A 126 6.63 16.11 5.14
CA TRP A 126 5.26 16.56 5.35
C TRP A 126 4.26 15.49 4.93
N ALA A 127 3.06 15.59 5.45
CA ALA A 127 1.92 14.81 4.96
C ALA A 127 0.61 15.58 5.21
N LEU A 128 -0.41 15.31 4.37
CA LEU A 128 -1.79 15.60 4.72
C LEU A 128 -2.39 14.32 5.28
N ILE A 129 -2.97 14.43 6.47
CA ILE A 129 -3.57 13.30 7.19
C ILE A 129 -5.05 13.61 7.45
N SER A 130 -5.92 12.71 7.03
CA SER A 130 -7.34 12.74 7.37
C SER A 130 -7.62 11.68 8.44
N ASP A 131 -8.25 12.08 9.53
CA ASP A 131 -8.74 11.19 10.59
C ASP A 131 -10.27 11.08 10.47
N HIS A 132 -10.74 9.91 10.04
CA HIS A 132 -12.16 9.67 9.80
C HIS A 132 -12.98 9.46 11.08
N GLN A 133 -12.34 9.17 12.22
CA GLN A 133 -13.03 9.08 13.51
C GLN A 133 -13.30 10.47 14.08
N LEU A 134 -12.34 11.38 13.92
CA LEU A 134 -12.47 12.76 14.39
C LEU A 134 -13.08 13.70 13.36
N ALA A 135 -13.25 13.25 12.12
CA ALA A 135 -13.67 14.05 10.96
C ALA A 135 -12.78 15.31 10.81
N THR A 136 -11.46 15.12 10.84
CA THR A 136 -10.47 16.19 10.68
C THR A 136 -9.52 15.89 9.54
N SER A 137 -9.05 16.94 8.86
CA SER A 137 -7.94 16.86 7.90
C SER A 137 -6.91 17.91 8.24
N GLN A 138 -5.62 17.59 8.15
CA GLN A 138 -4.58 18.51 8.54
C GLN A 138 -3.27 18.23 7.82
N LEU A 139 -2.53 19.29 7.50
CA LEU A 139 -1.14 19.22 7.07
C LEU A 139 -0.25 19.08 8.30
N VAL A 140 0.66 18.13 8.25
CA VAL A 140 1.69 17.88 9.27
C VAL A 140 3.04 18.19 8.64
N PHE A 141 3.82 19.03 9.27
CA PHE A 141 5.12 19.46 8.77
C PHE A 141 6.22 19.07 9.75
N HIS A 142 7.17 18.27 9.27
CA HIS A 142 8.39 18.01 10.01
C HIS A 142 9.19 19.30 10.23
N PRO A 143 9.87 19.47 11.37
CA PRO A 143 10.62 20.69 11.68
C PRO A 143 11.71 21.08 10.67
N THR A 144 12.25 20.11 9.93
CA THR A 144 13.26 20.33 8.87
C THR A 144 12.69 20.99 7.62
N LEU A 145 11.37 21.00 7.43
CA LEU A 145 10.75 21.63 6.26
C LEU A 145 10.80 23.15 6.41
N ALA A 146 11.29 23.84 5.39
CA ALA A 146 11.40 25.29 5.38
C ALA A 146 10.01 25.95 5.46
N ASP A 147 9.94 27.12 6.13
CA ASP A 147 8.66 27.84 6.29
C ASP A 147 8.04 28.27 4.96
N SER A 148 8.86 28.60 3.96
CA SER A 148 8.39 28.90 2.60
C SER A 148 7.66 27.72 1.96
N GLU A 149 8.16 26.50 2.16
CA GLU A 149 7.52 25.28 1.65
C GLU A 149 6.23 24.96 2.41
N ARG A 150 6.21 25.17 3.73
CA ARG A 150 4.98 25.02 4.53
C ARG A 150 3.90 25.98 4.02
N GLN A 151 4.25 27.24 3.81
CA GLN A 151 3.32 28.23 3.32
C GLN A 151 2.80 27.89 1.92
N ARG A 152 3.68 27.46 1.01
CA ARG A 152 3.32 26.99 -0.33
C ARG A 152 2.31 25.84 -0.28
N LEU A 153 2.53 24.85 0.60
CA LEU A 153 1.62 23.73 0.77
C LEU A 153 0.27 24.16 1.34
N ILE A 154 0.25 25.06 2.32
CA ILE A 154 -1.00 25.61 2.88
C ILE A 154 -1.80 26.31 1.78
N GLU A 155 -1.18 27.16 0.97
CA GLU A 155 -1.83 27.87 -0.14
C GLU A 155 -2.36 26.90 -1.19
N LEU A 156 -1.56 25.87 -1.54
CA LEU A 156 -1.93 24.84 -2.51
C LEU A 156 -3.21 24.09 -2.08
N PHE A 157 -3.28 23.64 -0.84
CA PHE A 157 -4.42 22.85 -0.35
C PHE A 157 -5.61 23.71 0.10
N SER A 158 -5.45 25.03 0.23
CA SER A 158 -6.53 25.98 0.45
C SER A 158 -7.23 26.41 -0.84
N GLY A 159 -6.60 26.19 -1.98
CA GLY A 159 -7.15 26.47 -3.31
C GLY A 159 -8.17 25.41 -3.77
N THR A 160 -8.87 25.73 -4.84
CA THR A 160 -9.70 24.80 -5.59
C THR A 160 -9.00 24.42 -6.88
N THR A 161 -8.76 23.14 -7.09
CA THR A 161 -8.27 22.63 -8.38
C THR A 161 -9.36 21.80 -9.05
N SER A 162 -9.52 22.01 -10.35
CA SER A 162 -10.39 21.21 -11.21
C SER A 162 -9.59 20.78 -12.43
N ASP A 163 -8.64 19.86 -12.25
CA ASP A 163 -8.01 19.25 -13.40
C ASP A 163 -8.92 18.16 -13.98
N GLU A 164 -9.13 18.20 -15.28
CA GLU A 164 -9.79 17.10 -15.97
C GLU A 164 -8.92 15.84 -15.84
N ILE A 165 -9.56 14.74 -15.41
CA ILE A 165 -8.94 13.42 -15.32
C ILE A 165 -9.22 12.72 -16.66
N GLU A 166 -8.16 12.37 -17.40
CA GLU A 166 -8.30 11.57 -18.60
C GLU A 166 -8.86 10.19 -18.25
N PRO A 167 -9.99 9.76 -18.86
CA PRO A 167 -10.57 8.47 -18.55
C PRO A 167 -9.63 7.31 -18.87
N PHE A 168 -9.49 6.40 -17.92
CA PHE A 168 -8.71 5.17 -18.11
C PHE A 168 -9.53 4.11 -18.83
N ARG A 169 -8.89 3.39 -19.77
CA ARG A 169 -9.49 2.24 -20.44
C ARG A 169 -8.45 1.19 -20.79
N LEU A 170 -8.85 -0.06 -20.80
CA LEU A 170 -8.10 -1.12 -21.43
C LEU A 170 -8.30 -1.06 -22.94
N THR A 171 -7.23 -1.14 -23.72
CA THR A 171 -7.25 -1.14 -25.18
C THR A 171 -7.20 -2.56 -25.76
N ALA A 172 -6.86 -3.54 -24.92
CA ALA A 172 -6.90 -4.95 -25.22
C ALA A 172 -7.47 -5.75 -24.02
N PRO A 173 -8.02 -6.94 -24.25
CA PRO A 173 -8.41 -7.85 -23.16
C PRO A 173 -7.24 -8.22 -22.26
N MET A 174 -7.50 -8.47 -20.98
CA MET A 174 -6.50 -9.02 -20.08
C MET A 174 -6.09 -10.43 -20.53
N SER A 175 -4.80 -10.67 -20.61
CA SER A 175 -4.21 -11.98 -20.89
C SER A 175 -3.39 -12.47 -19.70
N PRO A 176 -3.55 -13.74 -19.29
CA PRO A 176 -2.71 -14.35 -18.25
C PRO A 176 -1.31 -14.64 -18.81
N ASP A 177 -0.30 -14.61 -17.93
CA ASP A 177 1.08 -15.00 -18.31
C ASP A 177 1.23 -16.51 -18.51
N LEU A 178 0.40 -17.32 -17.84
CA LEU A 178 0.36 -18.76 -17.98
C LEU A 178 -0.91 -19.20 -18.74
N SER A 179 -0.79 -20.17 -19.60
CA SER A 179 -1.95 -20.87 -20.17
C SER A 179 -2.72 -21.64 -19.10
N ALA A 180 -3.97 -22.00 -19.39
CA ALA A 180 -4.78 -22.80 -18.47
C ALA A 180 -4.14 -24.18 -18.16
N ASP A 181 -3.44 -24.76 -19.14
CA ASP A 181 -2.77 -26.05 -18.98
C ASP A 181 -1.51 -25.94 -18.13
N GLU A 182 -0.67 -24.92 -18.33
CA GLU A 182 0.50 -24.66 -17.47
C GLU A 182 0.07 -24.38 -16.04
N TYR A 183 -0.98 -23.61 -15.85
CA TYR A 183 -1.53 -23.32 -14.51
C TYR A 183 -2.03 -24.59 -13.81
N ARG A 184 -2.74 -25.48 -14.54
CA ARG A 184 -3.23 -26.76 -14.01
C ARG A 184 -2.08 -27.68 -13.63
N GLN A 185 -1.09 -27.82 -14.50
CA GLN A 185 0.10 -28.64 -14.23
C GLN A 185 0.87 -28.15 -12.99
N ALA A 186 1.00 -26.82 -12.82
CA ALA A 186 1.63 -26.26 -11.63
C ALA A 186 0.86 -26.62 -10.35
N LEU A 187 -0.48 -26.53 -10.36
CA LEU A 187 -1.32 -26.91 -9.22
C LEU A 187 -1.22 -28.41 -8.90
N GLU A 188 -1.22 -29.27 -9.91
CA GLU A 188 -1.04 -30.72 -9.74
C GLU A 188 0.31 -31.03 -9.09
N ARG A 189 1.39 -30.35 -9.51
CA ARG A 189 2.71 -30.51 -8.92
C ARG A 189 2.77 -30.03 -7.47
N ILE A 190 2.14 -28.89 -7.17
CA ILE A 190 2.03 -28.40 -5.79
C ILE A 190 1.31 -29.43 -4.90
N GLN A 191 0.22 -30.03 -5.37
CA GLN A 191 -0.48 -31.07 -4.63
C GLN A 191 0.41 -32.31 -4.38
N GLN A 192 1.23 -32.70 -5.35
CA GLN A 192 2.19 -33.78 -5.16
C GLN A 192 3.21 -33.46 -4.06
N TYR A 193 3.76 -32.24 -4.01
CA TYR A 193 4.66 -31.81 -2.94
C TYR A 193 3.99 -31.83 -1.56
N ILE A 194 2.74 -31.35 -1.47
CA ILE A 194 1.97 -31.39 -0.22
C ILE A 194 1.73 -32.83 0.22
N GLN A 195 1.38 -33.76 -0.70
CA GLN A 195 1.17 -35.19 -0.38
C GLN A 195 2.46 -35.88 0.01
N ALA A 196 3.60 -35.51 -0.57
CA ALA A 196 4.92 -36.01 -0.22
C ALA A 196 5.44 -35.50 1.14
N GLY A 197 4.83 -34.46 1.68
CA GLY A 197 5.28 -33.81 2.92
C GLY A 197 6.40 -32.81 2.74
N ASP A 198 6.71 -32.42 1.49
CA ASP A 198 7.75 -31.43 1.18
C ASP A 198 7.33 -30.03 1.62
N CYS A 199 6.04 -29.73 1.64
CA CYS A 199 5.46 -28.47 2.13
C CYS A 199 3.99 -28.70 2.56
N TYR A 200 3.42 -27.76 3.32
CA TYR A 200 1.99 -27.81 3.68
C TYR A 200 1.15 -26.83 2.87
N GLN A 201 1.76 -25.78 2.36
CA GLN A 201 1.10 -24.72 1.60
C GLN A 201 2.08 -24.10 0.61
N VAL A 202 1.56 -23.69 -0.55
CA VAL A 202 2.28 -22.89 -1.55
C VAL A 202 1.40 -21.74 -1.97
N ASN A 203 1.92 -20.51 -1.92
CA ASN A 203 1.29 -19.35 -2.53
C ASN A 203 1.68 -19.30 -4.00
N PHE A 204 0.75 -19.67 -4.87
CA PHE A 204 0.95 -19.69 -6.31
C PHE A 204 0.24 -18.52 -6.95
N ALA A 205 1.01 -17.61 -7.56
CA ALA A 205 0.49 -16.41 -8.18
C ALA A 205 0.53 -16.48 -9.71
N GLN A 206 -0.46 -15.88 -10.36
CA GLN A 206 -0.50 -15.65 -11.80
C GLN A 206 -0.70 -14.18 -12.07
N ARG A 207 0.08 -13.62 -13.00
CA ARG A 207 -0.05 -12.25 -13.46
C ARG A 207 -0.94 -12.17 -14.70
N PHE A 208 -1.71 -11.09 -14.78
CA PHE A 208 -2.47 -10.72 -15.96
C PHE A 208 -1.93 -9.40 -16.51
N ARG A 209 -1.90 -9.28 -17.82
CA ARG A 209 -1.45 -8.08 -18.55
C ARG A 209 -2.54 -7.58 -19.49
N ALA A 210 -2.60 -6.27 -19.65
CA ALA A 210 -3.41 -5.63 -20.66
C ALA A 210 -2.76 -4.34 -21.12
N GLU A 211 -2.97 -3.98 -22.38
CA GLU A 211 -2.67 -2.63 -22.85
C GLU A 211 -3.73 -1.67 -22.34
N CYS A 212 -3.31 -0.46 -21.98
CA CYS A 212 -4.20 0.55 -21.44
C CYS A 212 -3.83 1.95 -21.94
N GLN A 213 -4.78 2.87 -21.83
CA GLN A 213 -4.62 4.30 -22.10
C GLN A 213 -5.36 5.12 -21.05
N GLY A 214 -4.93 6.36 -20.82
CA GLY A 214 -5.54 7.29 -19.87
C GLY A 214 -4.76 7.41 -18.58
N ASP A 215 -5.32 8.15 -17.63
CA ASP A 215 -4.67 8.45 -16.36
C ASP A 215 -4.77 7.25 -15.38
N PRO A 216 -3.65 6.71 -14.88
CA PRO A 216 -3.65 5.65 -13.85
C PRO A 216 -4.47 6.02 -12.60
N TRP A 217 -4.59 7.32 -12.30
CA TRP A 217 -5.43 7.80 -11.21
C TRP A 217 -6.92 7.52 -11.45
N ALA A 218 -7.39 7.65 -12.69
CA ALA A 218 -8.77 7.28 -13.04
C ALA A 218 -9.01 5.78 -12.82
N ALA A 219 -8.03 4.93 -13.18
CA ALA A 219 -8.08 3.50 -12.88
C ALA A 219 -8.16 3.24 -11.37
N TYR A 220 -7.30 3.90 -10.58
CA TYR A 220 -7.31 3.74 -9.13
C TYR A 220 -8.66 4.14 -8.52
N CYS A 221 -9.22 5.28 -8.92
CA CYS A 221 -10.54 5.72 -8.44
C CYS A 221 -11.65 4.72 -8.76
N ALA A 222 -11.66 4.14 -9.96
CA ALA A 222 -12.64 3.13 -10.36
C ALA A 222 -12.46 1.82 -9.55
N LEU A 223 -11.23 1.34 -9.41
CA LEU A 223 -10.91 0.14 -8.64
C LEU A 223 -11.23 0.32 -7.15
N ARG A 224 -10.88 1.46 -6.59
CA ARG A 224 -11.17 1.83 -5.20
C ARG A 224 -12.68 1.84 -4.90
N ALA A 225 -13.48 2.33 -5.85
CA ALA A 225 -14.94 2.32 -5.72
C ALA A 225 -15.52 0.90 -5.79
N ALA A 226 -14.95 0.04 -6.65
CA ALA A 226 -15.40 -1.35 -6.82
C ALA A 226 -14.91 -2.28 -5.70
N CYS A 227 -13.73 -2.00 -5.12
CA CYS A 227 -13.09 -2.81 -4.10
C CYS A 227 -12.52 -1.92 -2.99
N PRO A 228 -13.39 -1.35 -2.12
CA PRO A 228 -12.96 -0.49 -1.02
C PRO A 228 -12.26 -1.30 0.06
N THR A 229 -10.94 -1.17 0.15
CA THR A 229 -10.08 -1.92 1.06
C THR A 229 -9.31 -0.99 2.00
N PRO A 230 -9.07 -1.42 3.28
CA PRO A 230 -8.53 -0.53 4.31
C PRO A 230 -7.00 -0.30 4.24
N PHE A 231 -6.31 -0.97 3.33
CA PHE A 231 -4.86 -0.87 3.13
C PHE A 231 -4.51 -0.68 1.67
N SER A 232 -5.17 0.29 1.06
CA SER A 232 -4.93 0.66 -0.34
C SER A 232 -3.85 1.72 -0.46
N GLY A 233 -3.30 1.87 -1.66
CA GLY A 233 -2.33 2.90 -1.93
C GLY A 233 -2.16 3.19 -3.41
N PHE A 234 -1.75 4.40 -3.69
CA PHE A 234 -1.32 4.86 -4.99
C PHE A 234 0.06 5.51 -4.87
N GLN A 235 1.00 5.12 -5.70
CA GLN A 235 2.33 5.73 -5.73
C GLN A 235 2.72 6.02 -7.17
N SER A 236 2.94 7.29 -7.50
CA SER A 236 3.48 7.69 -8.80
C SER A 236 4.93 7.25 -8.94
N LEU A 237 5.32 6.83 -10.15
CA LEU A 237 6.67 6.40 -10.48
C LEU A 237 7.40 7.48 -11.29
N PRO A 238 8.70 7.73 -11.03
CA PRO A 238 9.49 8.72 -11.78
C PRO A 238 9.61 8.41 -13.26
N GLU A 239 9.54 7.14 -13.64
CA GLU A 239 9.63 6.66 -15.01
C GLU A 239 8.29 6.82 -15.78
N GLY A 240 7.27 7.29 -15.10
CA GLY A 240 5.89 7.34 -15.57
C GLY A 240 5.07 6.14 -15.06
N GLY A 241 3.74 6.31 -15.07
CA GLY A 241 2.83 5.33 -14.52
C GLY A 241 2.73 5.35 -12.98
N ALA A 242 2.19 4.31 -12.41
CA ALA A 242 1.98 4.23 -10.96
C ALA A 242 1.88 2.78 -10.47
N VAL A 243 2.15 2.58 -9.19
CA VAL A 243 1.77 1.37 -8.45
C VAL A 243 0.41 1.63 -7.79
N LEU A 244 -0.57 0.77 -8.10
CA LEU A 244 -1.91 0.77 -7.53
C LEU A 244 -2.07 -0.48 -6.66
N SER A 245 -2.30 -0.29 -5.38
CA SER A 245 -2.50 -1.38 -4.41
C SER A 245 -3.89 -1.29 -3.81
N LEU A 246 -4.60 -2.41 -3.80
CA LEU A 246 -5.91 -2.55 -3.14
C LEU A 246 -5.87 -3.80 -2.26
N SER A 247 -5.44 -3.64 -1.02
CA SER A 247 -5.24 -4.75 -0.09
C SER A 247 -6.26 -4.74 1.05
N PRO A 248 -6.92 -5.88 1.32
CA PRO A 248 -7.76 -6.02 2.50
C PRO A 248 -6.95 -6.29 3.77
N GLU A 249 -5.68 -6.62 3.64
CA GLU A 249 -4.84 -7.15 4.72
C GLU A 249 -3.62 -6.28 5.00
N ARG A 250 -3.33 -6.09 6.28
CA ARG A 250 -2.12 -5.44 6.76
C ARG A 250 -1.05 -6.49 7.07
N PHE A 251 0.14 -6.32 6.51
CA PHE A 251 1.26 -7.19 6.84
C PHE A 251 1.66 -7.06 8.31
N VAL A 252 2.10 -5.89 8.73
CA VAL A 252 2.54 -5.63 10.09
C VAL A 252 2.36 -4.16 10.46
N LYS A 253 2.08 -3.90 11.73
CA LYS A 253 2.16 -2.57 12.36
C LYS A 253 3.09 -2.64 13.55
N VAL A 254 4.03 -1.72 13.61
CA VAL A 254 4.88 -1.52 14.79
C VAL A 254 4.59 -0.12 15.34
N SER A 255 4.20 -0.04 16.59
CA SER A 255 3.90 1.24 17.26
C SER A 255 4.22 1.13 18.73
N GLN A 256 4.99 2.07 19.26
CA GLN A 256 5.38 2.11 20.68
C GLN A 256 5.97 0.79 21.22
N GLY A 257 6.79 0.12 20.39
CA GLY A 257 7.39 -1.18 20.73
C GLY A 257 6.45 -2.39 20.62
N LEU A 258 5.18 -2.20 20.29
CA LEU A 258 4.23 -3.28 20.04
C LEU A 258 4.19 -3.62 18.56
N VAL A 259 4.30 -4.91 18.24
CA VAL A 259 4.14 -5.47 16.89
C VAL A 259 2.76 -6.10 16.79
N GLU A 260 2.00 -5.71 15.77
CA GLU A 260 0.68 -6.25 15.50
C GLU A 260 0.61 -6.77 14.06
N THR A 261 0.16 -8.01 13.89
CA THR A 261 -0.28 -8.57 12.61
C THR A 261 -1.70 -9.12 12.76
N ARG A 262 -2.48 -9.09 11.67
CA ARG A 262 -3.87 -9.56 11.64
C ARG A 262 -4.13 -10.33 10.36
N PRO A 263 -3.60 -11.57 10.26
CA PRO A 263 -3.79 -12.38 9.06
C PRO A 263 -5.27 -12.71 8.85
N ILE A 264 -5.71 -12.68 7.60
CA ILE A 264 -7.06 -13.07 7.19
C ILE A 264 -6.97 -14.47 6.58
N LYS A 265 -7.64 -15.45 7.22
CA LYS A 265 -7.74 -16.82 6.72
C LYS A 265 -9.18 -17.27 6.71
N GLY A 266 -9.54 -18.01 5.66
CA GLY A 266 -10.91 -18.43 5.43
C GLY A 266 -11.82 -17.29 4.98
N THR A 267 -12.76 -17.60 4.11
CA THR A 267 -13.73 -16.64 3.58
C THR A 267 -15.08 -17.32 3.38
N ARG A 268 -16.14 -16.63 3.73
CA ARG A 268 -17.52 -17.02 3.42
C ARG A 268 -18.24 -15.82 2.77
N PRO A 269 -19.18 -16.07 1.88
CA PRO A 269 -20.01 -15.00 1.32
C PRO A 269 -20.81 -14.32 2.43
N ARG A 270 -21.10 -13.04 2.25
CA ARG A 270 -22.08 -12.34 3.11
C ARG A 270 -23.46 -12.91 2.86
N GLY A 271 -24.23 -13.10 3.93
CA GLY A 271 -25.62 -13.52 3.82
C GLY A 271 -26.51 -12.43 3.24
N GLN A 272 -27.55 -12.82 2.51
CA GLN A 272 -28.59 -11.88 2.04
C GLN A 272 -29.50 -11.40 3.17
N THR A 273 -29.57 -12.19 4.25
CA THR A 273 -30.29 -11.88 5.48
C THR A 273 -29.34 -11.91 6.67
N ALA A 274 -29.70 -11.25 7.77
CA ALA A 274 -28.93 -11.28 9.00
C ALA A 274 -28.75 -12.71 9.56
N ALA A 275 -29.75 -13.59 9.37
CA ALA A 275 -29.70 -14.98 9.80
C ALA A 275 -28.69 -15.79 8.97
N GLU A 276 -28.68 -15.63 7.65
CA GLU A 276 -27.69 -16.27 6.77
C GLU A 276 -26.28 -15.77 7.06
N ASP A 277 -26.12 -14.46 7.27
CA ASP A 277 -24.81 -13.87 7.58
C ASP A 277 -24.25 -14.42 8.90
N ALA A 278 -25.11 -14.55 9.91
CA ALA A 278 -24.73 -15.18 11.18
C ALA A 278 -24.39 -16.67 11.03
N ALA A 279 -25.13 -17.40 10.20
CA ALA A 279 -24.85 -18.82 9.91
C ALA A 279 -23.49 -18.99 9.17
N ASN A 280 -23.21 -18.18 8.15
CA ASN A 280 -21.95 -18.19 7.43
C ASN A 280 -20.76 -17.82 8.35
N ALA A 281 -20.93 -16.86 9.25
CA ALA A 281 -19.93 -16.53 10.26
C ALA A 281 -19.67 -17.68 11.23
N ALA A 282 -20.74 -18.35 11.71
CA ALA A 282 -20.62 -19.50 12.60
C ALA A 282 -19.94 -20.70 11.91
N GLU A 283 -20.24 -20.97 10.65
CA GLU A 283 -19.58 -21.98 9.84
C GLU A 283 -18.08 -21.69 9.70
N LEU A 284 -17.72 -20.45 9.38
CA LEU A 284 -16.30 -20.05 9.26
C LEU A 284 -15.56 -20.28 10.58
N LEU A 285 -16.12 -19.87 11.69
CA LEU A 285 -15.53 -20.07 13.02
C LEU A 285 -15.39 -21.54 13.40
N ALA A 286 -16.31 -22.38 12.96
CA ALA A 286 -16.29 -23.83 13.24
C ALA A 286 -15.41 -24.62 12.27
N SER A 287 -14.96 -24.04 11.17
CA SER A 287 -14.18 -24.73 10.13
C SER A 287 -12.82 -25.20 10.65
N PRO A 288 -12.55 -26.52 10.74
CA PRO A 288 -11.26 -27.04 11.19
C PRO A 288 -10.12 -26.65 10.25
N LYS A 289 -10.37 -26.62 8.93
CA LYS A 289 -9.41 -26.23 7.91
C LYS A 289 -8.95 -24.76 8.12
N ASP A 290 -9.89 -23.84 8.21
CA ASP A 290 -9.59 -22.41 8.30
C ASP A 290 -8.89 -22.08 9.64
N ARG A 291 -9.26 -22.79 10.71
CA ARG A 291 -8.57 -22.69 12.01
C ARG A 291 -7.14 -23.23 11.98
N ALA A 292 -6.91 -24.37 11.30
CA ALA A 292 -5.56 -24.94 11.16
C ALA A 292 -4.67 -24.03 10.31
N GLU A 293 -5.20 -23.46 9.23
CA GLU A 293 -4.48 -22.51 8.40
C GLU A 293 -4.09 -21.23 9.18
N ASN A 294 -5.02 -20.72 10.01
CA ASN A 294 -4.72 -19.56 10.85
C ASN A 294 -3.65 -19.86 11.90
N LEU A 295 -3.70 -21.05 12.54
CA LEU A 295 -2.70 -21.48 13.51
C LEU A 295 -1.30 -21.57 12.88
N MET A 296 -1.22 -22.13 11.67
CA MET A 296 0.04 -22.26 10.94
C MET A 296 0.71 -20.90 10.67
N ILE A 297 -0.08 -19.85 10.36
CA ILE A 297 0.46 -18.49 10.17
C ILE A 297 0.94 -17.87 11.48
N VAL A 298 0.33 -18.22 12.61
CA VAL A 298 0.77 -17.74 13.94
C VAL A 298 2.10 -18.37 14.34
N ASP A 299 2.37 -19.61 13.91
CA ASP A 299 3.60 -20.33 14.23
C ASP A 299 4.81 -19.89 13.38
N LEU A 300 4.59 -19.19 12.29
CA LEU A 300 5.64 -18.62 11.42
C LEU A 300 6.04 -17.22 11.88
#